data_09973ee2effbc280234a791b40863c38
#
_entry.id   09973ee2effbc280234a791b40863c38
#
_cell.length_a   1.000
_cell.length_b   1.000
_cell.length_c   1.000
_cell.angle_alpha   90.00
_cell.angle_beta   90.00
_cell.angle_gamma   90.00
#
_symmetry.space_group_name_H-M   'P 1'
#
loop_
_entity.id
_entity.type
_entity.pdbx_description
1 polymer ?
#
loop_
_entity_poly.entity_id
_entity_poly.type
_entity_poly.pdbx_seq_one_letter_code
_entity_poly.pdbx_strand_id
1 'polypeptide(L)'
;MREVVSIHVGQAGVQMGNACWELYCLEHGIQPDGQMPSDLTVGGGDDSFNAFFSETGSGKHVPRALFVDMEPSVIGKRHFKFYAFFPPFSQESLRSNCRIFLDEVRMGTYRQLFHPDQLVTGKEDSANNYARGHYTMGKEMIDATTDKLRRLVENCTGLQGFIIFHSFGGGTGSGFASLLTERLSIEYGKKSKLAFSIYPAPQVSTAIVEPYNAILHTHTTLGNQKVFLRFFQSFKDFFPYF
;
A
#
# COMPACT_ATOMS: atom_id res chain seq x y z
N MET A 1 -21.48 12.43 1.43
CA MET A 1 -20.43 11.72 2.22
C MET A 1 -19.06 12.26 1.83
N ARG A 2 -18.07 12.19 2.73
CA ARG A 2 -16.69 12.63 2.45
C ARG A 2 -15.82 11.39 2.42
N GLU A 3 -15.46 10.93 1.22
CA GLU A 3 -14.78 9.67 1.03
C GLU A 3 -13.33 9.88 0.64
N VAL A 4 -12.46 8.96 1.05
CA VAL A 4 -11.02 9.00 0.77
C VAL A 4 -10.59 7.64 0.22
N VAL A 5 -9.74 7.67 -0.80
CA VAL A 5 -9.15 6.46 -1.38
C VAL A 5 -7.70 6.35 -0.97
N SER A 6 -7.34 5.22 -0.37
CA SER A 6 -5.96 4.92 0.05
C SER A 6 -5.23 4.13 -1.02
N ILE A 7 -3.97 4.49 -1.27
CA ILE A 7 -3.11 3.83 -2.25
C ILE A 7 -1.82 3.41 -1.56
N HIS A 8 -1.52 2.12 -1.59
CA HIS A 8 -0.36 1.52 -0.94
C HIS A 8 0.60 1.02 -2.01
N VAL A 9 1.79 1.65 -2.08
CA VAL A 9 2.75 1.41 -3.18
C VAL A 9 4.04 0.80 -2.67
N GLY A 10 4.39 -0.35 -3.23
CA GLY A 10 5.58 -1.12 -2.89
C GLY A 10 5.52 -1.78 -1.52
N GLN A 11 6.55 -2.52 -1.17
CA GLN A 11 6.63 -3.29 0.07
C GLN A 11 6.25 -2.48 1.31
N ALA A 12 6.91 -1.34 1.53
CA ALA A 12 6.67 -0.53 2.73
C ALA A 12 5.24 0.04 2.77
N GLY A 13 4.69 0.45 1.62
CA GLY A 13 3.31 0.92 1.52
C GLY A 13 2.29 -0.17 1.83
N VAL A 14 2.53 -1.38 1.36
CA VAL A 14 1.67 -2.55 1.62
C VAL A 14 1.70 -2.93 3.11
N GLN A 15 2.89 -2.97 3.72
CA GLN A 15 3.04 -3.27 5.16
C GLN A 15 2.36 -2.23 6.05
N MET A 16 2.56 -0.94 5.77
CA MET A 16 1.84 0.13 6.47
C MET A 16 0.33 -0.01 6.26
N GLY A 17 -0.08 -0.37 5.05
CA GLY A 17 -1.49 -0.61 4.73
C GLY A 17 -2.11 -1.70 5.59
N ASN A 18 -1.45 -2.84 5.71
CA ASN A 18 -1.93 -3.94 6.54
C ASN A 18 -2.16 -3.50 7.99
N ALA A 19 -1.17 -2.83 8.59
CA ALA A 19 -1.28 -2.33 9.96
C ALA A 19 -2.38 -1.26 10.11
N CYS A 20 -2.46 -0.31 9.17
CA CYS A 20 -3.49 0.73 9.21
C CYS A 20 -4.90 0.17 9.07
N TRP A 21 -5.12 -0.76 8.15
CA TRP A 21 -6.45 -1.34 7.92
C TRP A 21 -6.88 -2.28 9.05
N GLU A 22 -5.94 -2.98 9.68
CA GLU A 22 -6.20 -3.71 10.91
C GLU A 22 -6.67 -2.77 12.03
N LEU A 23 -5.95 -1.66 12.24
CA LEU A 23 -6.33 -0.66 13.21
C LEU A 23 -7.71 -0.06 12.91
N TYR A 24 -7.99 0.31 11.65
CA TYR A 24 -9.28 0.87 11.27
C TYR A 24 -10.43 -0.13 11.47
N CYS A 25 -10.21 -1.41 11.20
CA CYS A 25 -11.19 -2.45 11.48
C CYS A 25 -11.47 -2.60 12.99
N LEU A 26 -10.43 -2.57 13.81
CA LEU A 26 -10.57 -2.63 15.28
C LEU A 26 -11.32 -1.40 15.82
N GLU A 27 -10.97 -0.21 15.37
CA GLU A 27 -11.62 1.05 15.80
C GLU A 27 -13.11 1.12 15.44
N HIS A 28 -13.47 0.61 14.27
CA HIS A 28 -14.87 0.62 13.80
C HIS A 28 -15.64 -0.67 14.09
N GLY A 29 -15.04 -1.64 14.78
CA GLY A 29 -15.69 -2.90 15.11
C GLY A 29 -15.99 -3.80 13.91
N ILE A 30 -15.22 -3.65 12.80
CA ILE A 30 -15.38 -4.46 11.61
C ILE A 30 -14.58 -5.77 11.77
N GLN A 31 -15.23 -6.89 11.58
CA GLN A 31 -14.59 -8.20 11.66
C GLN A 31 -13.68 -8.48 10.44
N PRO A 32 -12.74 -9.43 10.53
CA PRO A 32 -11.85 -9.79 9.41
C PRO A 32 -12.56 -10.25 8.13
N ASP A 33 -13.81 -10.70 8.23
CA ASP A 33 -14.66 -11.06 7.09
C ASP A 33 -15.37 -9.85 6.45
N GLY A 34 -15.25 -8.66 7.08
CA GLY A 34 -15.87 -7.41 6.66
C GLY A 34 -17.29 -7.20 7.20
N GLN A 35 -17.78 -8.06 8.06
CA GLN A 35 -19.08 -7.87 8.70
C GLN A 35 -18.96 -7.01 9.95
N MET A 36 -19.98 -6.20 10.20
CA MET A 36 -20.12 -5.42 11.44
C MET A 36 -21.25 -6.04 12.25
N PRO A 37 -20.97 -6.62 13.44
CA PRO A 37 -22.02 -7.14 14.32
C PRO A 37 -22.96 -6.01 14.73
N SER A 38 -24.27 -6.23 14.60
CA SER A 38 -25.33 -5.24 14.88
C SER A 38 -25.39 -4.79 16.35
N ASP A 39 -24.75 -5.51 17.26
CA ASP A 39 -24.78 -5.24 18.69
C ASP A 39 -23.76 -4.18 19.17
N LEU A 40 -22.88 -3.70 18.30
CA LEU A 40 -21.85 -2.72 18.65
C LEU A 40 -22.18 -1.28 18.23
N THR A 41 -23.44 -0.95 18.02
CA THR A 41 -23.88 0.45 17.92
C THR A 41 -23.88 1.14 19.29
N VAL A 42 -22.77 1.03 20.02
CA VAL A 42 -22.47 1.84 21.20
C VAL A 42 -21.86 3.14 20.73
N GLY A 43 -22.71 4.09 20.37
CA GLY A 43 -22.31 5.40 19.90
C GLY A 43 -23.12 5.77 18.66
N GLY A 44 -24.33 6.27 18.88
CA GLY A 44 -25.33 6.54 17.88
C GLY A 44 -24.82 7.03 16.56
N GLY A 45 -25.12 6.30 15.48
CA GLY A 45 -25.21 6.83 14.12
C GLY A 45 -23.95 7.48 13.53
N ASP A 46 -22.76 7.07 13.93
CA ASP A 46 -21.54 7.64 13.39
C ASP A 46 -21.21 6.98 12.04
N ASP A 47 -21.63 7.62 10.96
CA ASP A 47 -21.31 7.24 9.57
C ASP A 47 -19.84 7.48 9.19
N SER A 48 -18.95 7.68 10.17
CA SER A 48 -17.54 7.99 9.93
C SER A 48 -16.78 6.89 9.19
N PHE A 49 -17.15 5.62 9.41
CA PHE A 49 -16.56 4.48 8.70
C PHE A 49 -16.77 4.55 7.17
N ASN A 50 -17.84 5.18 6.71
CA ASN A 50 -18.13 5.32 5.28
C ASN A 50 -17.07 6.13 4.51
N ALA A 51 -16.26 6.92 5.22
CA ALA A 51 -15.13 7.64 4.62
C ALA A 51 -14.06 6.68 4.07
N PHE A 52 -13.83 5.55 4.74
CA PHE A 52 -12.79 4.57 4.42
C PHE A 52 -13.33 3.26 3.85
N PHE A 53 -14.54 2.88 4.20
CA PHE A 53 -15.16 1.62 3.78
C PHE A 53 -16.35 1.88 2.86
N SER A 54 -16.53 0.97 1.89
CA SER A 54 -17.74 0.89 1.07
C SER A 54 -18.56 -0.31 1.53
N GLU A 55 -19.84 -0.13 1.67
CA GLU A 55 -20.75 -1.22 1.99
C GLU A 55 -21.23 -1.90 0.70
N THR A 56 -21.15 -3.22 0.64
CA THR A 56 -21.71 -4.03 -0.44
C THR A 56 -23.19 -4.34 -0.15
N GLY A 57 -23.97 -4.68 -1.18
CA GLY A 57 -25.36 -5.07 -1.00
C GLY A 57 -25.60 -6.27 -0.06
N SER A 58 -24.54 -7.00 0.32
CA SER A 58 -24.57 -8.07 1.31
C SER A 58 -24.24 -7.62 2.75
N GLY A 59 -24.10 -6.32 2.99
CA GLY A 59 -23.71 -5.79 4.31
C GLY A 59 -22.22 -5.93 4.65
N LYS A 60 -21.40 -6.32 3.69
CA LYS A 60 -19.96 -6.44 3.88
C LYS A 60 -19.27 -5.10 3.64
N HIS A 61 -18.40 -4.71 4.57
CA HIS A 61 -17.59 -3.49 4.49
C HIS A 61 -16.26 -3.79 3.79
N VAL A 62 -16.00 -3.12 2.68
CA VAL A 62 -14.78 -3.29 1.87
C VAL A 62 -13.97 -1.99 1.92
N PRO A 63 -12.67 -2.04 2.25
CA PRO A 63 -11.80 -0.87 2.24
C PRO A 63 -11.75 -0.17 0.88
N ARG A 64 -11.76 1.17 0.89
CA ARG A 64 -11.48 1.97 -0.30
C ARG A 64 -9.97 2.08 -0.48
N ALA A 65 -9.32 0.96 -0.82
CA ALA A 65 -7.88 0.84 -0.89
C ALA A 65 -7.43 0.18 -2.19
N LEU A 66 -6.26 0.57 -2.67
CA LEU A 66 -5.56 -0.07 -3.77
C LEU A 66 -4.14 -0.40 -3.33
N PHE A 67 -3.74 -1.64 -3.49
CA PHE A 67 -2.39 -2.13 -3.20
C PHE A 67 -1.66 -2.40 -4.50
N VAL A 68 -0.49 -1.83 -4.66
CA VAL A 68 0.30 -1.92 -5.89
C VAL A 68 1.73 -2.28 -5.55
N ASP A 69 2.24 -3.37 -6.13
CA ASP A 69 3.64 -3.72 -6.07
C ASP A 69 4.11 -4.30 -7.41
N MET A 70 5.36 -3.99 -7.78
CA MET A 70 5.97 -4.50 -9.01
C MET A 70 6.48 -5.91 -8.86
N GLU A 71 6.77 -6.34 -7.63
CA GLU A 71 7.23 -7.70 -7.38
C GLU A 71 6.11 -8.69 -7.75
N PRO A 72 6.35 -9.61 -8.70
CA PRO A 72 5.35 -10.61 -9.05
C PRO A 72 5.12 -11.49 -7.82
N SER A 73 3.89 -11.51 -7.33
CA SER A 73 3.48 -12.56 -6.41
C SER A 73 3.67 -13.88 -7.13
N VAL A 74 4.69 -14.64 -6.76
CA VAL A 74 4.87 -16.00 -7.26
C VAL A 74 3.75 -16.86 -6.68
N ILE A 75 2.58 -16.78 -7.29
CA ILE A 75 1.60 -17.86 -7.23
C ILE A 75 2.11 -18.95 -8.16
N GLY A 76 3.33 -19.35 -7.97
CA GLY A 76 3.85 -20.58 -8.48
C GLY A 76 3.36 -21.68 -7.55
N LYS A 77 2.54 -22.58 -8.08
CA LYS A 77 2.29 -23.90 -7.50
C LYS A 77 3.62 -24.62 -7.18
N ARG A 78 4.33 -24.16 -6.19
CA ARG A 78 5.40 -24.90 -5.55
C ARG A 78 4.90 -25.23 -4.15
N HIS A 79 4.42 -26.47 -4.01
CA HIS A 79 4.37 -27.14 -2.73
C HIS A 79 5.70 -26.89 -2.00
N PHE A 80 5.70 -25.93 -1.10
CA PHE A 80 6.77 -25.82 -0.12
C PHE A 80 6.58 -27.00 0.84
N LYS A 81 7.33 -28.07 0.60
CA LYS A 81 7.55 -29.09 1.60
C LYS A 81 8.28 -28.40 2.76
N PHE A 82 7.57 -28.30 3.86
CA PHE A 82 8.11 -27.85 5.13
C PHE A 82 9.22 -28.83 5.53
N TYR A 83 10.47 -28.51 5.24
CA TYR A 83 11.59 -29.17 5.92
C TYR A 83 11.83 -28.41 7.22
N ALA A 84 11.17 -28.89 8.28
CA ALA A 84 11.56 -28.60 9.64
C ALA A 84 12.92 -29.24 9.89
N PHE A 85 13.98 -28.47 9.71
CA PHE A 85 15.28 -28.79 10.28
C PHE A 85 16.05 -27.48 10.50
N PHE A 86 16.25 -27.16 11.76
CA PHE A 86 17.11 -26.05 12.17
C PHE A 86 18.54 -26.32 11.71
N PRO A 87 19.21 -25.37 11.10
CA PRO A 87 20.49 -24.89 11.55
C PRO A 87 20.78 -23.40 11.23
N PRO A 88 21.99 -22.90 11.52
CA PRO A 88 22.23 -21.59 12.12
C PRO A 88 22.16 -20.44 11.09
N PHE A 89 21.90 -19.27 11.60
CA PHE A 89 21.89 -17.96 10.97
C PHE A 89 22.88 -17.84 9.79
N SER A 90 22.37 -17.81 8.57
CA SER A 90 23.11 -17.40 7.38
C SER A 90 22.35 -16.25 6.67
N GLN A 91 23.10 -15.36 6.07
CA GLN A 91 22.63 -14.16 5.36
C GLN A 91 21.59 -14.41 4.24
N GLU A 92 21.33 -15.65 3.88
CA GLU A 92 20.29 -16.03 2.92
C GLU A 92 18.87 -15.94 3.47
N SER A 93 18.70 -15.94 4.79
CA SER A 93 17.40 -15.81 5.44
C SER A 93 16.78 -14.41 5.25
N LEU A 94 17.58 -13.38 5.00
CA LEU A 94 17.09 -12.03 4.73
C LEU A 94 16.56 -11.83 3.30
N ARG A 95 17.00 -12.67 2.36
CA ARG A 95 16.51 -12.63 0.97
C ARG A 95 15.19 -13.36 0.76
N SER A 96 14.86 -14.32 1.62
CA SER A 96 13.59 -15.06 1.53
C SER A 96 12.40 -14.31 2.13
N ASN A 97 12.64 -13.37 3.04
CA ASN A 97 11.59 -12.56 3.65
C ASN A 97 11.02 -11.46 2.72
N CYS A 98 11.70 -11.16 1.60
CA CYS A 98 11.28 -10.09 0.69
C CYS A 98 10.15 -10.48 -0.28
N ARG A 99 9.75 -11.76 -0.34
CA ARG A 99 8.82 -12.29 -1.37
C ARG A 99 7.37 -12.43 -0.94
N ILE A 100 6.97 -11.91 0.24
CA ILE A 100 5.75 -12.36 0.92
C ILE A 100 4.66 -11.26 1.03
N PHE A 101 4.88 -10.04 0.58
CA PHE A 101 4.07 -8.90 1.06
C PHE A 101 2.66 -8.76 0.48
N LEU A 102 2.46 -8.97 -0.81
CA LEU A 102 1.09 -9.06 -1.34
C LEU A 102 0.45 -10.40 -1.03
N ASP A 103 1.25 -11.45 -0.86
CA ASP A 103 0.77 -12.72 -0.34
C ASP A 103 0.34 -12.61 1.13
N GLU A 104 0.93 -11.71 1.92
CA GLU A 104 0.50 -11.41 3.28
C GLU A 104 -0.93 -10.83 3.30
N VAL A 105 -1.26 -9.91 2.39
CA VAL A 105 -2.63 -9.41 2.23
C VAL A 105 -3.60 -10.52 1.81
N ARG A 106 -3.15 -11.43 0.93
CA ARG A 106 -3.97 -12.54 0.42
C ARG A 106 -4.13 -13.70 1.39
N MET A 107 -3.15 -13.93 2.27
CA MET A 107 -3.12 -15.05 3.21
C MET A 107 -3.31 -14.64 4.66
N GLY A 108 -3.21 -13.35 4.97
CA GLY A 108 -3.35 -12.81 6.33
C GLY A 108 -4.73 -12.98 6.93
N THR A 109 -4.87 -12.59 8.19
CA THR A 109 -6.14 -12.66 8.94
C THR A 109 -7.24 -11.90 8.21
N TYR A 110 -6.93 -10.75 7.61
CA TYR A 110 -7.86 -9.86 6.90
C TYR A 110 -7.97 -10.16 5.40
N ARG A 111 -7.55 -11.33 4.93
CA ARG A 111 -7.59 -11.72 3.50
C ARG A 111 -8.95 -11.60 2.84
N GLN A 112 -10.02 -11.80 3.61
CA GLN A 112 -11.39 -11.72 3.10
C GLN A 112 -11.93 -10.28 3.04
N LEU A 113 -11.23 -9.33 3.67
CA LEU A 113 -11.62 -7.93 3.70
C LEU A 113 -11.43 -7.25 2.34
N PHE A 114 -10.34 -7.58 1.63
CA PHE A 114 -9.98 -6.94 0.37
C PHE A 114 -10.52 -7.69 -0.83
N HIS A 115 -10.99 -6.93 -1.82
CA HIS A 115 -11.39 -7.51 -3.10
C HIS A 115 -10.13 -7.80 -3.97
N PRO A 116 -10.07 -8.91 -4.72
CA PRO A 116 -8.93 -9.22 -5.57
C PRO A 116 -8.56 -8.13 -6.58
N ASP A 117 -9.53 -7.37 -7.07
CA ASP A 117 -9.31 -6.26 -8.00
C ASP A 117 -8.56 -5.09 -7.36
N GLN A 118 -8.52 -5.01 -6.04
CA GLN A 118 -7.76 -3.99 -5.29
C GLN A 118 -6.26 -4.30 -5.21
N LEU A 119 -5.84 -5.47 -5.67
CA LEU A 119 -4.44 -5.90 -5.66
C LEU A 119 -3.87 -5.85 -7.08
N VAL A 120 -2.83 -5.04 -7.27
CA VAL A 120 -2.13 -4.89 -8.56
C VAL A 120 -0.70 -5.40 -8.41
N THR A 121 -0.32 -6.39 -9.21
CA THR A 121 1.03 -6.95 -9.22
C THR A 121 1.69 -6.75 -10.56
N GLY A 122 3.00 -6.43 -10.55
CA GLY A 122 3.80 -6.37 -11.75
C GLY A 122 4.27 -7.74 -12.22
N LYS A 123 5.01 -7.75 -13.33
CA LYS A 123 5.64 -8.96 -13.89
C LYS A 123 7.07 -9.14 -13.40
N GLU A 124 7.76 -8.03 -13.16
CA GLU A 124 9.15 -7.98 -12.71
C GLU A 124 9.34 -6.91 -11.66
N ASP A 125 10.24 -7.14 -10.71
CA ASP A 125 10.65 -6.18 -9.71
C ASP A 125 11.46 -5.02 -10.30
N SER A 126 11.37 -3.87 -9.65
CA SER A 126 12.17 -2.68 -9.97
C SER A 126 13.62 -2.74 -9.52
N ALA A 127 14.05 -3.80 -8.80
CA ALA A 127 15.41 -4.00 -8.30
C ALA A 127 15.98 -2.76 -7.55
N ASN A 128 15.17 -2.13 -6.70
CA ASN A 128 15.50 -0.90 -5.98
C ASN A 128 16.00 0.26 -6.88
N ASN A 129 15.58 0.29 -8.14
CA ASN A 129 15.99 1.31 -9.11
C ASN A 129 14.82 2.21 -9.47
N TYR A 130 14.95 3.52 -9.16
CA TYR A 130 13.96 4.53 -9.50
C TYR A 130 13.60 4.53 -10.99
N ALA A 131 14.61 4.47 -11.87
CA ALA A 131 14.39 4.54 -13.31
C ALA A 131 13.58 3.34 -13.84
N ARG A 132 13.85 2.14 -13.33
CA ARG A 132 13.05 0.96 -13.66
C ARG A 132 11.61 1.10 -13.16
N GLY A 133 11.45 1.58 -11.94
CA GLY A 133 10.13 1.82 -11.34
C GLY A 133 9.32 2.89 -12.07
N HIS A 134 9.95 3.91 -12.59
CA HIS A 134 9.28 5.05 -13.23
C HIS A 134 9.08 4.85 -14.74
N TYR A 135 10.14 4.45 -15.46
CA TYR A 135 10.12 4.45 -16.94
C TYR A 135 9.87 3.10 -17.56
N THR A 136 10.43 2.02 -17.03
CA THR A 136 10.36 0.71 -17.66
C THR A 136 9.14 -0.05 -17.17
N MET A 137 9.24 -0.65 -15.99
CA MET A 137 8.15 -1.45 -15.40
C MET A 137 6.94 -0.59 -15.05
N GLY A 138 7.17 0.66 -14.62
CA GLY A 138 6.09 1.58 -14.27
C GLY A 138 5.15 1.88 -15.42
N LYS A 139 5.69 2.10 -16.61
CA LYS A 139 4.86 2.36 -17.80
C LYS A 139 3.98 1.19 -18.22
N GLU A 140 4.38 -0.04 -17.93
CA GLU A 140 3.57 -1.21 -18.22
C GLU A 140 2.38 -1.37 -17.25
N MET A 141 2.56 -0.91 -16.01
CA MET A 141 1.56 -1.09 -14.94
C MET A 141 0.64 0.10 -14.75
N ILE A 142 1.07 1.31 -15.16
CA ILE A 142 0.36 2.53 -14.80
C ILE A 142 -1.08 2.57 -15.32
N ASP A 143 -1.32 2.14 -16.54
CA ASP A 143 -2.63 2.18 -17.16
C ASP A 143 -3.60 1.21 -16.45
N ALA A 144 -3.16 -0.02 -16.18
CA ALA A 144 -3.95 -0.98 -15.43
C ALA A 144 -4.23 -0.51 -13.98
N THR A 145 -3.26 0.18 -13.37
CA THR A 145 -3.41 0.73 -12.02
C THR A 145 -4.41 1.89 -12.01
N THR A 146 -4.29 2.81 -12.95
CA THR A 146 -5.21 3.96 -13.06
C THR A 146 -6.63 3.52 -13.40
N ASP A 147 -6.83 2.49 -14.22
CA ASP A 147 -8.17 1.96 -14.51
C ASP A 147 -8.83 1.35 -13.27
N LYS A 148 -8.10 0.59 -12.47
CA LYS A 148 -8.63 0.06 -11.21
C LYS A 148 -8.92 1.17 -10.20
N LEU A 149 -8.05 2.17 -10.14
CA LEU A 149 -8.25 3.32 -9.28
C LEU A 149 -9.49 4.13 -9.71
N ARG A 150 -9.70 4.31 -11.01
CA ARG A 150 -10.88 4.99 -11.55
C ARG A 150 -12.16 4.29 -11.12
N ARG A 151 -12.22 2.96 -11.17
CA ARG A 151 -13.38 2.19 -10.69
C ARG A 151 -13.64 2.42 -9.20
N LEU A 152 -12.58 2.47 -8.38
CA LEU A 152 -12.73 2.78 -6.95
C LEU A 152 -13.27 4.20 -6.73
N VAL A 153 -12.82 5.16 -7.52
CA VAL A 153 -13.27 6.56 -7.45
C VAL A 153 -14.72 6.70 -7.93
N GLU A 154 -15.13 5.99 -8.97
CA GLU A 154 -16.50 5.99 -9.49
C GLU A 154 -17.51 5.44 -8.48
N ASN A 155 -17.08 4.54 -7.60
CA ASN A 155 -17.91 4.05 -6.49
C ASN A 155 -18.05 5.05 -5.33
N CYS A 156 -17.35 6.18 -5.38
CA CYS A 156 -17.45 7.24 -4.37
C CYS A 156 -18.51 8.27 -4.78
N THR A 157 -19.35 8.68 -3.84
CA THR A 157 -20.34 9.76 -4.05
C THR A 157 -19.71 11.14 -3.90
N GLY A 158 -18.69 11.29 -3.05
CA GLY A 158 -18.03 12.55 -2.78
C GLY A 158 -16.57 12.42 -2.41
N LEU A 159 -15.71 12.11 -3.41
CA LEU A 159 -14.28 11.97 -3.19
C LEU A 159 -13.64 13.27 -2.69
N GLN A 160 -13.01 13.24 -1.52
CA GLN A 160 -12.24 14.35 -0.94
C GLN A 160 -10.79 14.37 -1.46
N GLY A 161 -10.18 13.19 -1.60
CA GLY A 161 -8.80 13.08 -2.02
C GLY A 161 -8.22 11.68 -1.87
N PHE A 162 -6.91 11.62 -1.98
CA PHE A 162 -6.14 10.37 -1.92
C PHE A 162 -5.16 10.40 -0.76
N ILE A 163 -4.97 9.23 -0.14
CA ILE A 163 -3.90 8.99 0.83
C ILE A 163 -2.94 7.99 0.18
N ILE A 164 -1.66 8.34 0.09
CA ILE A 164 -0.65 7.53 -0.58
C ILE A 164 0.40 7.11 0.44
N PHE A 165 0.61 5.80 0.58
CA PHE A 165 1.62 5.20 1.45
C PHE A 165 2.72 4.59 0.59
N HIS A 166 3.96 5.02 0.80
CA HIS A 166 5.11 4.53 0.03
C HIS A 166 6.43 4.81 0.74
N SER A 167 7.54 4.24 0.25
CA SER A 167 8.90 4.58 0.68
C SER A 167 9.65 5.34 -0.41
N PHE A 168 10.66 6.10 -0.02
CA PHE A 168 11.56 6.78 -0.94
C PHE A 168 12.76 5.93 -1.37
N GLY A 169 13.08 4.89 -0.59
CA GLY A 169 14.27 4.08 -0.80
C GLY A 169 14.14 3.02 -1.90
N GLY A 170 12.98 2.37 -1.98
CA GLY A 170 12.73 1.31 -2.96
C GLY A 170 12.45 1.84 -4.37
N GLY A 171 12.65 1.02 -5.40
CA GLY A 171 12.38 1.41 -6.78
C GLY A 171 10.90 1.59 -7.09
N THR A 172 10.03 0.71 -6.57
CA THR A 172 8.57 0.83 -6.73
C THR A 172 8.02 2.00 -5.92
N GLY A 173 8.36 2.08 -4.64
CA GLY A 173 7.87 3.15 -3.74
C GLY A 173 8.35 4.54 -4.14
N SER A 174 9.49 4.69 -4.80
CA SER A 174 9.99 5.96 -5.31
C SER A 174 9.61 6.20 -6.77
N GLY A 175 9.97 5.29 -7.67
CA GLY A 175 9.81 5.47 -9.11
C GLY A 175 8.36 5.36 -9.57
N PHE A 176 7.67 4.28 -9.19
CA PHE A 176 6.27 4.11 -9.58
C PHE A 176 5.34 5.07 -8.84
N ALA A 177 5.59 5.31 -7.55
CA ALA A 177 4.76 6.26 -6.79
C ALA A 177 4.84 7.68 -7.38
N SER A 178 6.01 8.12 -7.87
CA SER A 178 6.14 9.41 -8.52
C SER A 178 5.36 9.47 -9.83
N LEU A 179 5.44 8.44 -10.67
CA LEU A 179 4.67 8.33 -11.92
C LEU A 179 3.16 8.32 -11.64
N LEU A 180 2.72 7.55 -10.65
CA LEU A 180 1.31 7.49 -10.27
C LEU A 180 0.81 8.84 -9.75
N THR A 181 1.60 9.51 -8.92
CA THR A 181 1.25 10.84 -8.39
C THR A 181 1.15 11.89 -9.49
N GLU A 182 2.01 11.84 -10.48
CA GLU A 182 1.96 12.69 -11.67
C GLU A 182 0.65 12.45 -12.46
N ARG A 183 0.30 11.20 -12.73
CA ARG A 183 -0.97 10.84 -13.40
C ARG A 183 -2.18 11.30 -12.60
N LEU A 184 -2.18 11.08 -11.29
CA LEU A 184 -3.24 11.57 -10.41
C LEU A 184 -3.36 13.09 -10.39
N SER A 185 -2.27 13.80 -10.59
CA SER A 185 -2.28 15.27 -10.66
C SER A 185 -2.88 15.79 -11.96
N ILE A 186 -2.75 15.03 -13.03
CA ILE A 186 -3.40 15.34 -14.31
C ILE A 186 -4.90 15.03 -14.24
N GLU A 187 -5.27 13.84 -13.81
CA GLU A 187 -6.68 13.40 -13.80
C GLU A 187 -7.49 14.03 -12.66
N TYR A 188 -6.89 14.16 -11.47
CA TYR A 188 -7.55 14.63 -10.24
C TYR A 188 -6.83 15.84 -9.62
N GLY A 189 -6.45 16.82 -10.43
CA GLY A 189 -5.65 17.97 -10.00
C GLY A 189 -6.27 18.81 -8.87
N LYS A 190 -7.60 18.89 -8.82
CA LYS A 190 -8.33 19.64 -7.77
C LYS A 190 -8.44 18.88 -6.44
N LYS A 191 -8.24 17.56 -6.44
CA LYS A 191 -8.37 16.71 -5.25
C LYS A 191 -7.10 16.76 -4.41
N SER A 192 -7.27 16.72 -3.10
CA SER A 192 -6.15 16.69 -2.16
C SER A 192 -5.40 15.36 -2.24
N LYS A 193 -4.07 15.42 -2.17
CA LYS A 193 -3.21 14.23 -2.11
C LYS A 193 -2.34 14.37 -0.86
N LEU A 194 -2.52 13.43 0.07
CA LEU A 194 -1.76 13.32 1.30
C LEU A 194 -0.82 12.11 1.15
N ALA A 195 0.48 12.30 1.32
CA ALA A 195 1.44 11.21 1.26
C ALA A 195 2.06 10.92 2.63
N PHE A 196 2.03 9.66 3.02
CA PHE A 196 2.77 9.11 4.14
C PHE A 196 3.99 8.39 3.58
N SER A 197 5.17 8.97 3.80
CA SER A 197 6.38 8.50 3.12
C SER A 197 7.47 8.15 4.11
N ILE A 198 8.08 6.97 3.93
CA ILE A 198 9.25 6.54 4.70
C ILE A 198 10.50 7.07 4.00
N TYR A 199 11.20 7.97 4.69
CA TYR A 199 12.46 8.55 4.21
C TYR A 199 13.64 7.68 4.67
N PRO A 200 14.63 7.41 3.79
CA PRO A 200 15.77 6.59 4.17
C PRO A 200 16.59 7.24 5.28
N ALA A 201 16.97 6.42 6.27
CA ALA A 201 17.87 6.82 7.34
C ALA A 201 19.27 6.22 7.11
N PRO A 202 20.35 7.02 7.21
CA PRO A 202 21.71 6.54 6.89
C PRO A 202 22.16 5.33 7.71
N GLN A 203 21.65 5.20 8.94
CA GLN A 203 22.07 4.12 9.86
C GLN A 203 21.31 2.79 9.65
N VAL A 204 20.18 2.81 8.95
CA VAL A 204 19.27 1.66 8.82
C VAL A 204 18.98 1.32 7.35
N SER A 205 19.62 2.03 6.42
CA SER A 205 19.44 1.82 4.98
C SER A 205 19.84 0.40 4.56
N THR A 206 18.94 -0.29 3.87
CA THR A 206 19.17 -1.64 3.34
C THR A 206 19.79 -1.64 1.95
N ALA A 207 19.65 -0.55 1.20
CA ALA A 207 20.18 -0.41 -0.15
C ALA A 207 21.04 0.86 -0.28
N ILE A 208 22.21 0.71 -0.87
CA ILE A 208 23.16 1.81 -1.08
C ILE A 208 22.58 2.92 -1.98
N VAL A 209 21.64 2.57 -2.84
CA VAL A 209 21.01 3.49 -3.81
C VAL A 209 19.82 4.29 -3.28
N GLU A 210 19.41 4.06 -2.03
CA GLU A 210 18.26 4.75 -1.43
C GLU A 210 18.35 6.30 -1.49
N PRO A 211 19.50 6.93 -1.23
CA PRO A 211 19.61 8.38 -1.32
C PRO A 211 19.33 8.91 -2.73
N TYR A 212 19.79 8.19 -3.77
CA TYR A 212 19.53 8.57 -5.17
C TYR A 212 18.03 8.50 -5.50
N ASN A 213 17.39 7.39 -5.12
CA ASN A 213 15.95 7.21 -5.31
C ASN A 213 15.15 8.31 -4.59
N ALA A 214 15.55 8.66 -3.36
CA ALA A 214 14.90 9.69 -2.56
C ALA A 214 14.99 11.07 -3.21
N ILE A 215 16.15 11.45 -3.75
CA ILE A 215 16.36 12.74 -4.42
C ILE A 215 15.52 12.80 -5.70
N LEU A 216 15.56 11.77 -6.53
CA LEU A 216 14.80 11.71 -7.78
C LEU A 216 13.30 11.75 -7.53
N HIS A 217 12.81 11.01 -6.54
CA HIS A 217 11.40 11.04 -6.14
C HIS A 217 10.98 12.42 -5.64
N THR A 218 11.77 13.02 -4.75
CA THR A 218 11.46 14.33 -4.18
C THR A 218 11.40 15.38 -5.29
N HIS A 219 12.35 15.37 -6.23
CA HIS A 219 12.38 16.31 -7.35
C HIS A 219 11.10 16.22 -8.21
N THR A 220 10.65 15.02 -8.52
CA THR A 220 9.47 14.80 -9.38
C THR A 220 8.17 15.15 -8.67
N THR A 221 8.10 14.97 -7.35
CA THR A 221 6.83 15.10 -6.61
C THR A 221 6.60 16.47 -5.97
N LEU A 222 7.60 17.36 -5.95
CA LEU A 222 7.51 18.69 -5.31
C LEU A 222 6.32 19.55 -5.79
N GLY A 223 5.91 19.42 -7.04
CA GLY A 223 4.75 20.15 -7.59
C GLY A 223 3.42 19.42 -7.52
N ASN A 224 3.43 18.13 -7.21
CA ASN A 224 2.29 17.24 -7.43
C ASN A 224 1.52 16.86 -6.16
N GLN A 225 2.04 17.14 -4.98
CA GLN A 225 1.42 16.78 -3.70
C GLN A 225 1.18 18.04 -2.86
N LYS A 226 -0.03 18.13 -2.26
CA LYS A 226 -0.41 19.27 -1.42
C LYS A 226 0.10 19.17 0.01
N VAL A 227 0.20 17.95 0.54
CA VAL A 227 0.67 17.68 1.91
C VAL A 227 1.60 16.48 1.92
N PHE A 228 2.75 16.64 2.54
CA PHE A 228 3.77 15.63 2.69
C PHE A 228 4.03 15.38 4.19
N LEU A 229 3.74 14.17 4.65
CA LEU A 229 4.18 13.71 5.96
C LEU A 229 5.34 12.74 5.75
N ARG A 230 6.53 13.12 6.21
CA ARG A 230 7.75 12.30 6.12
C ARG A 230 7.99 11.62 7.46
N PHE A 231 8.10 10.30 7.43
CA PHE A 231 8.58 9.52 8.56
C PHE A 231 9.99 9.02 8.27
N PHE A 232 10.90 9.20 9.24
CA PHE A 232 12.22 8.60 9.15
C PHE A 232 12.13 7.10 9.47
N GLN A 233 13.02 6.30 8.90
CA GLN A 233 13.03 4.83 8.99
C GLN A 233 13.21 4.29 10.43
N SER A 234 13.32 5.13 11.43
CA SER A 234 13.30 4.78 12.86
C SER A 234 11.90 4.38 13.38
N PHE A 235 11.05 3.87 12.51
CA PHE A 235 9.68 3.48 12.83
C PHE A 235 9.60 2.22 13.72
N LYS A 236 10.73 1.51 13.92
CA LYS A 236 10.79 0.39 14.88
C LYS A 236 10.48 0.81 16.32
N ASP A 237 10.65 2.09 16.65
CA ASP A 237 10.39 2.60 17.99
C ASP A 237 8.89 2.90 18.22
N PHE A 238 8.11 3.02 17.16
CA PHE A 238 6.67 3.28 17.24
C PHE A 238 5.80 2.02 17.24
N PHE A 239 6.30 0.92 16.70
CA PHE A 239 5.63 -0.38 16.70
C PHE A 239 6.61 -1.46 17.20
N PRO A 240 6.82 -1.57 18.52
CA PRO A 240 7.77 -2.53 19.08
C PRO A 240 7.36 -4.01 18.92
N TYR A 241 6.21 -4.29 18.32
CA TYR A 241 5.65 -5.64 18.15
C TYR A 241 5.45 -6.07 16.69
N PHE A 242 6.06 -5.36 15.73
CA PHE A 242 6.08 -5.75 14.32
C PHE A 242 7.49 -6.07 13.80
#